data_caf16a7e6622a6fd2750bef8c3fd9a5b
#
_entry.id   caf16a7e6622a6fd2750bef8c3fd9a5b
#
_cell.length_a   1.000
_cell.length_b   1.000
_cell.length_c   1.000
_cell.angle_alpha   90.00
_cell.angle_beta   90.00
_cell.angle_gamma   90.00
#
_symmetry.space_group_name_H-M   'P 1'
#
loop_
_entity.id
_entity.type
_entity.pdbx_description
1 polymer ?
#
loop_
_entity_poly.entity_id
_entity_poly.type
_entity_poly.pdbx_seq_one_letter_code
_entity_poly.pdbx_strand_id
1 'polypeptide(L)'
;SSYIQHGLNWRTGMDFDGFDDYRTASDLEAGQGIDLKLDGDRIITIHRAGGANRKYTRVASRVFRPYKRKVQNGTLDPDITDKIMREVYAEAVIIGWSNITNKGVDVPFTKENCIAFLEKFPAVFDDIQDEANRVANFIGQQKEEDAETLGNV
;
A
#
# COMPACT_ATOMS: atom_id res chain seq x y z
N SER A 1 -40.00 -0.35 -1.37
CA SER A 1 -39.10 -1.08 -2.11
C SER A 1 -37.74 -0.77 -1.66
N SER A 2 -37.00 -1.69 -1.94
CA SER A 2 -35.65 -1.48 -1.73
C SER A 2 -35.25 -0.20 -2.38
N TYR A 3 -35.98 0.32 -3.38
CA TYR A 3 -35.67 1.45 -3.97
C TYR A 3 -35.91 2.63 -3.21
N ILE A 4 -36.90 2.67 -2.30
CA ILE A 4 -37.10 3.74 -1.42
C ILE A 4 -35.97 3.82 -0.49
N GLN A 5 -35.47 2.67 -0.12
CA GLN A 5 -34.30 2.65 0.64
C GLN A 5 -33.19 3.07 -0.25
N HIS A 6 -33.32 2.86 -1.56
CA HIS A 6 -32.37 3.29 -2.46
C HIS A 6 -32.39 4.78 -2.60
N GLY A 7 -33.50 5.43 -2.40
CA GLY A 7 -33.54 6.86 -2.34
C GLY A 7 -32.67 7.43 -1.26
N LEU A 8 -32.52 6.67 -0.15
CA LEU A 8 -31.66 7.09 0.92
C LEU A 8 -30.22 6.72 0.64
N ASN A 9 -30.02 5.66 -0.15
CA ASN A 9 -28.72 5.14 -0.40
C ASN A 9 -28.13 5.52 -1.75
N TRP A 10 -28.78 6.43 -2.45
CA TRP A 10 -28.33 6.76 -3.80
C TRP A 10 -26.88 7.20 -3.88
N ARG A 11 -26.34 7.80 -2.83
CA ARG A 11 -24.94 8.22 -2.81
C ARG A 11 -23.97 7.07 -2.64
N THR A 12 -24.36 6.04 -1.87
CA THR A 12 -23.50 4.91 -1.59
C THR A 12 -23.79 3.74 -2.51
N GLY A 13 -25.00 3.63 -3.02
CA GLY A 13 -25.40 2.57 -3.91
C GLY A 13 -25.28 2.91 -5.39
N MET A 14 -24.78 4.10 -5.72
CA MET A 14 -24.65 4.49 -7.10
C MET A 14 -23.45 3.81 -7.74
N ASP A 15 -23.70 3.06 -8.80
CA ASP A 15 -22.65 2.43 -9.57
C ASP A 15 -22.46 3.20 -10.86
N PHE A 16 -21.22 3.41 -11.24
CA PHE A 16 -20.89 4.06 -12.48
C PHE A 16 -20.41 3.00 -13.45
N ASP A 17 -21.04 2.90 -14.61
CA ASP A 17 -20.72 1.89 -15.60
C ASP A 17 -19.27 2.04 -16.06
N GLY A 18 -18.58 0.93 -16.17
CA GLY A 18 -17.19 0.91 -16.63
C GLY A 18 -16.14 1.08 -15.55
N PHE A 19 -16.56 1.21 -14.29
CA PHE A 19 -15.62 1.40 -13.19
C PHE A 19 -15.64 0.28 -12.15
N ASP A 20 -16.27 -0.85 -12.47
CA ASP A 20 -16.41 -1.93 -11.51
C ASP A 20 -15.08 -2.52 -11.05
N ASP A 21 -14.17 -2.78 -11.97
CA ASP A 21 -12.85 -3.31 -11.61
C ASP A 21 -12.05 -2.31 -10.80
N TYR A 22 -12.19 -1.06 -11.12
CA TYR A 22 -11.51 0.03 -10.46
C TYR A 22 -11.97 0.12 -9.00
N ARG A 23 -13.28 0.05 -8.78
CA ARG A 23 -13.84 0.08 -7.44
C ARG A 23 -13.42 -1.13 -6.62
N THR A 24 -13.43 -2.32 -7.22
CA THR A 24 -13.06 -3.56 -6.56
C THR A 24 -11.61 -3.52 -6.10
N ALA A 25 -10.72 -3.03 -6.95
CA ALA A 25 -9.32 -2.89 -6.57
C ALA A 25 -9.14 -1.91 -5.42
N SER A 26 -9.87 -0.79 -5.45
CA SER A 26 -9.82 0.19 -4.37
C SER A 26 -10.37 -0.36 -3.06
N ASP A 27 -11.45 -1.12 -3.12
CA ASP A 27 -12.06 -1.72 -1.93
C ASP A 27 -11.13 -2.74 -1.29
N LEU A 28 -10.47 -3.56 -2.09
CA LEU A 28 -9.52 -4.53 -1.59
C LEU A 28 -8.37 -3.84 -0.86
N GLU A 29 -7.85 -2.77 -1.43
CA GLU A 29 -6.77 -2.04 -0.79
C GLU A 29 -7.19 -1.30 0.46
N ALA A 30 -8.37 -0.73 0.46
CA ALA A 30 -8.84 0.05 1.59
C ALA A 30 -9.20 -0.81 2.80
N GLY A 31 -9.65 -2.04 2.57
CA GLY A 31 -10.13 -2.90 3.64
C GLY A 31 -9.20 -4.03 4.02
N GLN A 32 -8.78 -4.80 3.04
CA GLN A 32 -8.11 -6.07 3.30
C GLN A 32 -6.65 -6.11 2.87
N GLY A 33 -6.25 -5.22 2.00
CA GLY A 33 -4.91 -5.25 1.43
C GLY A 33 -4.74 -6.36 0.41
N ILE A 34 -3.51 -6.58 0.00
CA ILE A 34 -3.14 -7.58 -0.99
C ILE A 34 -2.11 -8.51 -0.36
N ASP A 35 -2.31 -9.82 -0.51
CA ASP A 35 -1.39 -10.80 0.04
C ASP A 35 -0.24 -11.06 -0.90
N LEU A 36 0.97 -10.85 -0.41
CA LEU A 36 2.19 -11.19 -1.12
C LEU A 36 2.66 -12.54 -0.56
N LYS A 37 2.65 -13.56 -1.41
CA LYS A 37 3.05 -14.89 -1.01
C LYS A 37 4.55 -15.06 -1.17
N LEU A 38 5.21 -15.45 -0.10
CA LEU A 38 6.63 -15.77 -0.09
C LEU A 38 6.80 -17.30 -0.14
N ASP A 39 8.04 -17.76 -0.08
CA ASP A 39 8.32 -19.18 -0.07
C ASP A 39 7.68 -19.88 1.12
N GLY A 40 7.18 -21.07 0.92
CA GLY A 40 6.43 -21.82 1.92
C GLY A 40 5.05 -21.20 2.09
N ASP A 41 4.53 -21.22 3.30
CA ASP A 41 3.21 -20.65 3.59
C ASP A 41 3.30 -19.23 4.15
N ARG A 42 4.41 -18.56 3.93
CA ARG A 42 4.61 -17.21 4.44
C ARG A 42 3.86 -16.19 3.59
N ILE A 43 3.11 -15.34 4.24
CA ILE A 43 2.32 -14.31 3.58
C ILE A 43 2.56 -12.98 4.26
N ILE A 44 2.78 -11.95 3.47
CA ILE A 44 2.84 -10.57 3.96
C ILE A 44 1.70 -9.82 3.28
N THR A 45 0.86 -9.17 4.05
CA THR A 45 -0.29 -8.42 3.53
C THR A 45 0.09 -6.94 3.46
N ILE A 46 -0.12 -6.35 2.30
CA ILE A 46 0.32 -4.99 2.02
C ILE A 46 -0.79 -4.12 1.43
N HIS A 47 -0.68 -2.81 1.64
CA HIS A 47 -1.40 -1.80 0.89
C HIS A 47 -0.47 -1.23 -0.18
N ARG A 48 -1.00 -0.48 -1.12
CA ARG A 48 -0.17 0.18 -2.11
C ARG A 48 0.66 1.31 -1.50
N ALA A 49 1.78 1.61 -2.13
CA ALA A 49 2.67 2.70 -1.72
C ALA A 49 2.30 3.99 -2.49
N GLY A 50 1.24 4.65 -2.04
CA GLY A 50 0.78 5.89 -2.68
C GLY A 50 -0.69 5.85 -3.06
N GLY A 51 -1.10 6.76 -3.91
CA GLY A 51 -2.49 6.82 -4.41
C GLY A 51 -3.50 7.00 -3.28
N ALA A 52 -4.48 6.10 -3.21
CA ALA A 52 -5.50 6.17 -2.18
C ALA A 52 -5.02 5.77 -0.78
N ASN A 53 -3.82 5.23 -0.66
CA ASN A 53 -3.24 4.97 0.65
C ASN A 53 -2.72 6.27 1.25
N ARG A 54 -3.63 7.06 1.83
CA ARG A 54 -3.30 8.37 2.40
C ARG A 54 -2.42 8.26 3.64
N LYS A 55 -2.51 7.14 4.33
CA LYS A 55 -1.66 6.89 5.49
C LYS A 55 -0.19 6.85 5.06
N TYR A 56 0.09 6.26 3.90
CA TYR A 56 1.44 6.23 3.35
C TYR A 56 1.99 7.65 3.16
N THR A 57 1.24 8.51 2.50
CA THR A 57 1.66 9.90 2.26
C THR A 57 1.87 10.66 3.56
N ARG A 58 0.95 10.49 4.53
CA ARG A 58 1.04 11.16 5.81
C ARG A 58 2.24 10.72 6.63
N VAL A 59 2.48 9.41 6.69
CA VAL A 59 3.60 8.84 7.44
C VAL A 59 4.92 9.22 6.77
N ALA A 60 4.99 9.11 5.44
CA ALA A 60 6.20 9.50 4.70
C ALA A 60 6.55 10.97 4.95
N SER A 61 5.56 11.86 4.88
CA SER A 61 5.77 13.28 5.14
C SER A 61 6.29 13.53 6.56
N ARG A 62 5.74 12.81 7.54
CA ARG A 62 6.16 12.97 8.92
C ARG A 62 7.60 12.50 9.13
N VAL A 63 7.94 11.33 8.59
CA VAL A 63 9.25 10.72 8.82
C VAL A 63 10.34 11.43 8.03
N PHE A 64 10.04 11.93 6.82
CA PHE A 64 11.00 12.68 6.04
C PHE A 64 11.18 14.14 6.50
N ARG A 65 10.26 14.67 7.28
CA ARG A 65 10.28 16.09 7.68
C ARG A 65 11.61 16.58 8.25
N PRO A 66 12.29 15.85 9.16
CA PRO A 66 13.57 16.31 9.69
C PRO A 66 14.67 16.39 8.63
N TYR A 67 14.49 15.71 7.49
CA TYR A 67 15.49 15.63 6.45
C TYR A 67 15.12 16.43 5.19
N LYS A 68 14.08 17.25 5.28
CA LYS A 68 13.52 17.95 4.13
C LYS A 68 14.58 18.71 3.31
N ARG A 69 15.47 19.41 4.00
CA ARG A 69 16.51 20.19 3.30
C ARG A 69 17.47 19.29 2.55
N LYS A 70 17.87 18.17 3.16
CA LYS A 70 18.79 17.21 2.52
C LYS A 70 18.12 16.53 1.33
N VAL A 71 16.84 16.25 1.42
CA VAL A 71 16.08 15.67 0.32
C VAL A 71 16.03 16.67 -0.84
N GLN A 72 15.74 17.95 -0.57
CA GLN A 72 15.67 18.98 -1.60
C GLN A 72 17.02 19.22 -2.28
N ASN A 73 18.11 19.10 -1.53
CA ASN A 73 19.45 19.31 -2.03
C ASN A 73 20.07 18.05 -2.65
N GLY A 74 19.37 16.91 -2.57
CA GLY A 74 19.90 15.65 -3.08
C GLY A 74 21.10 15.12 -2.27
N THR A 75 21.22 15.53 -1.01
CA THR A 75 22.37 15.16 -0.17
C THR A 75 22.02 14.18 0.94
N LEU A 76 20.80 13.62 0.93
CA LEU A 76 20.43 12.64 1.94
C LEU A 76 21.20 11.33 1.72
N ASP A 77 21.80 10.84 2.80
CA ASP A 77 22.55 9.58 2.78
C ASP A 77 21.60 8.42 2.40
N PRO A 78 22.00 7.57 1.43
CA PRO A 78 21.19 6.41 1.06
C PRO A 78 20.82 5.49 2.22
N ASP A 79 21.71 5.31 3.20
CA ASP A 79 21.43 4.46 4.36
C ASP A 79 20.31 5.04 5.22
N ILE A 80 20.27 6.36 5.33
CA ILE A 80 19.20 7.04 6.06
C ILE A 80 17.89 6.93 5.28
N THR A 81 17.94 7.07 3.96
CA THR A 81 16.76 6.88 3.12
C THR A 81 16.19 5.47 3.31
N ASP A 82 17.03 4.46 3.30
CA ASP A 82 16.59 3.07 3.50
C ASP A 82 15.95 2.88 4.87
N LYS A 83 16.53 3.48 5.90
CA LYS A 83 15.98 3.40 7.26
C LYS A 83 14.60 4.05 7.32
N ILE A 84 14.46 5.22 6.70
CA ILE A 84 13.17 5.93 6.64
C ILE A 84 12.14 5.09 5.89
N MET A 85 12.51 4.51 4.77
CA MET A 85 11.59 3.71 3.97
C MET A 85 11.12 2.46 4.71
N ARG A 86 12.00 1.80 5.46
CA ARG A 86 11.60 0.68 6.31
C ARG A 86 10.55 1.10 7.34
N GLU A 87 10.75 2.25 7.96
CA GLU A 87 9.81 2.77 8.94
C GLU A 87 8.46 3.10 8.30
N VAL A 88 8.47 3.77 7.16
CA VAL A 88 7.25 4.13 6.43
C VAL A 88 6.47 2.87 6.00
N TYR A 89 7.17 1.88 5.46
CA TYR A 89 6.53 0.65 5.03
C TYR A 89 5.98 -0.15 6.21
N ALA A 90 6.71 -0.23 7.30
CA ALA A 90 6.25 -0.95 8.49
C ALA A 90 5.02 -0.32 9.12
N GLU A 91 4.86 1.00 8.98
CA GLU A 91 3.72 1.71 9.57
C GLU A 91 2.53 1.86 8.62
N ALA A 92 2.78 2.07 7.33
CA ALA A 92 1.75 2.49 6.40
C ALA A 92 1.49 1.56 5.20
N VAL A 93 2.36 0.63 4.91
CA VAL A 93 2.22 -0.25 3.75
C VAL A 93 1.98 -1.69 4.17
N ILE A 94 2.82 -2.23 5.04
CA ILE A 94 2.65 -3.60 5.52
C ILE A 94 1.65 -3.59 6.65
N ILE A 95 0.58 -4.38 6.51
CA ILE A 95 -0.51 -4.36 7.49
C ILE A 95 -0.64 -5.63 8.29
N GLY A 96 0.09 -6.66 7.93
CA GLY A 96 0.09 -7.90 8.67
C GLY A 96 0.92 -8.96 7.99
N TRP A 97 1.12 -10.06 8.66
CA TRP A 97 1.79 -11.23 8.09
C TRP A 97 1.31 -12.50 8.74
N SER A 98 1.60 -13.64 8.11
CA SER A 98 1.35 -14.95 8.70
C SER A 98 2.50 -15.90 8.38
N ASN A 99 2.70 -16.83 9.29
CA ASN A 99 3.75 -17.85 9.19
C ASN A 99 5.19 -17.29 9.16
N ILE A 100 5.39 -16.14 9.75
CA ILE A 100 6.72 -15.60 9.98
C ILE A 100 7.16 -16.06 11.36
N THR A 101 8.16 -16.92 11.42
CA THR A 101 8.58 -17.58 12.66
C THR A 101 10.05 -17.33 12.97
N ASN A 102 10.38 -17.45 14.25
CA ASN A 102 11.75 -17.44 14.73
C ASN A 102 11.90 -18.66 15.64
N LYS A 103 12.77 -19.58 15.23
CA LYS A 103 13.00 -20.84 15.95
C LYS A 103 11.70 -21.62 16.20
N GLY A 104 10.84 -21.64 15.20
CA GLY A 104 9.56 -22.36 15.25
C GLY A 104 8.43 -21.66 15.97
N VAL A 105 8.66 -20.45 16.47
CA VAL A 105 7.62 -19.67 17.18
C VAL A 105 7.18 -18.50 16.31
N ASP A 106 5.88 -18.29 16.20
CA ASP A 106 5.34 -17.18 15.41
C ASP A 106 5.80 -15.84 15.97
N VAL A 107 6.27 -14.97 15.08
CA VAL A 107 6.65 -13.61 15.43
C VAL A 107 5.43 -12.71 15.28
N PRO A 108 4.98 -12.04 16.35
CA PRO A 108 3.84 -11.14 16.24
C PRO A 108 4.13 -9.99 15.29
N PHE A 109 3.10 -9.57 14.54
CA PHE A 109 3.25 -8.43 13.67
C PHE A 109 3.18 -7.15 14.50
N THR A 110 4.30 -6.49 14.66
CA THR A 110 4.40 -5.16 15.29
C THR A 110 5.25 -4.30 14.38
N LYS A 111 5.18 -2.99 14.52
CA LYS A 111 6.00 -2.06 13.75
C LYS A 111 7.49 -2.38 13.95
N GLU A 112 7.90 -2.61 15.19
CA GLU A 112 9.28 -2.89 15.54
C GLU A 112 9.77 -4.20 14.94
N ASN A 113 8.96 -5.25 15.03
CA ASN A 113 9.31 -6.55 14.46
C ASN A 113 9.35 -6.48 12.93
N CYS A 114 8.46 -5.69 12.35
CA CYS A 114 8.44 -5.50 10.90
C CYS A 114 9.70 -4.77 10.43
N ILE A 115 10.10 -3.70 11.10
CA ILE A 115 11.34 -2.98 10.76
C ILE A 115 12.54 -3.91 10.85
N ALA A 116 12.62 -4.70 11.92
CA ALA A 116 13.72 -5.64 12.10
C ALA A 116 13.77 -6.69 10.99
N PHE A 117 12.60 -7.16 10.56
CA PHE A 117 12.47 -8.11 9.47
C PHE A 117 12.97 -7.51 8.15
N LEU A 118 12.54 -6.29 7.82
CA LEU A 118 12.94 -5.61 6.58
C LEU A 118 14.43 -5.28 6.57
N GLU A 119 14.98 -4.98 7.72
CA GLU A 119 16.41 -4.69 7.84
C GLU A 119 17.23 -5.96 7.61
N LYS A 120 16.76 -7.09 8.12
CA LYS A 120 17.46 -8.36 8.01
C LYS A 120 17.36 -8.96 6.61
N PHE A 121 16.26 -8.73 5.91
CA PHE A 121 15.98 -9.31 4.59
C PHE A 121 15.72 -8.23 3.54
N PRO A 122 16.74 -7.50 3.13
CA PRO A 122 16.56 -6.41 2.16
C PRO A 122 16.00 -6.88 0.81
N ALA A 123 16.30 -8.10 0.39
CA ALA A 123 15.74 -8.62 -0.87
C ALA A 123 14.22 -8.80 -0.79
N VAL A 124 13.71 -9.21 0.36
CA VAL A 124 12.26 -9.30 0.58
C VAL A 124 11.65 -7.90 0.57
N PHE A 125 12.33 -6.94 1.16
CA PHE A 125 11.87 -5.55 1.16
C PHE A 125 11.79 -5.01 -0.27
N ASP A 126 12.77 -5.31 -1.11
CA ASP A 126 12.75 -4.90 -2.52
C ASP A 126 11.53 -5.48 -3.23
N ASP A 127 11.21 -6.75 -2.99
CA ASP A 127 10.04 -7.40 -3.58
C ASP A 127 8.74 -6.74 -3.09
N ILE A 128 8.66 -6.40 -1.81
CA ILE A 128 7.51 -5.72 -1.23
C ILE A 128 7.34 -4.33 -1.88
N GLN A 129 8.43 -3.59 -2.04
CA GLN A 129 8.38 -2.27 -2.66
C GLN A 129 7.93 -2.36 -4.12
N ASP A 130 8.44 -3.33 -4.86
CA ASP A 130 8.06 -3.54 -6.25
C ASP A 130 6.57 -3.85 -6.36
N GLU A 131 6.06 -4.73 -5.51
CA GLU A 131 4.65 -5.11 -5.54
C GLU A 131 3.74 -3.94 -5.13
N ALA A 132 4.09 -3.23 -4.08
CA ALA A 132 3.31 -2.08 -3.61
C ALA A 132 3.26 -0.96 -4.66
N ASN A 133 4.36 -0.75 -5.37
CA ASN A 133 4.42 0.24 -6.43
C ASN A 133 3.71 -0.23 -7.70
N ARG A 134 3.78 -1.51 -8.01
CA ARG A 134 3.10 -2.09 -9.15
C ARG A 134 1.58 -1.92 -9.04
N VAL A 135 1.03 -2.19 -7.86
CA VAL A 135 -0.39 -2.03 -7.62
C VAL A 135 -0.80 -0.56 -7.76
N ALA A 136 -0.02 0.35 -7.20
CA ALA A 136 -0.28 1.78 -7.30
C ALA A 136 -0.26 2.25 -8.77
N ASN A 137 0.71 1.77 -9.53
CA ASN A 137 0.86 2.13 -10.94
C ASN A 137 -0.25 1.54 -11.81
N PHE A 138 -0.65 0.29 -11.53
CA PHE A 138 -1.73 -0.36 -12.25
C PHE A 138 -3.04 0.43 -12.12
N ILE A 139 -3.37 0.85 -10.91
CA ILE A 139 -4.58 1.63 -10.68
C ILE A 139 -4.47 3.00 -11.34
N GLY A 140 -3.29 3.60 -11.36
CA GLY A 140 -3.05 4.86 -12.05
C GLY A 140 -3.26 4.73 -13.55
N GLN A 141 -2.77 3.66 -14.16
CA GLN A 141 -2.95 3.39 -15.58
C GLN A 141 -4.41 3.15 -15.91
N GLN A 142 -5.12 2.38 -15.12
CA GLN A 142 -6.53 2.12 -15.33
C GLN A 142 -7.32 3.43 -15.30
N LYS A 143 -6.95 4.35 -14.44
CA LYS A 143 -7.61 5.63 -14.33
C LYS A 143 -7.37 6.47 -15.56
N GLU A 144 -6.17 6.45 -16.11
CA GLU A 144 -5.84 7.20 -17.33
C GLU A 144 -6.57 6.63 -18.53
N GLU A 145 -6.63 5.31 -18.66
CA GLU A 145 -7.33 4.64 -19.73
C GLU A 145 -8.82 4.96 -19.72
N ASP A 146 -9.44 4.94 -18.56
CA ASP A 146 -10.85 5.25 -18.40
C ASP A 146 -11.12 6.71 -18.75
N ALA A 147 -10.28 7.62 -18.34
CA ALA A 147 -10.43 9.04 -18.65
C ALA A 147 -10.27 9.29 -20.15
N GLU A 148 -9.34 8.59 -20.81
CA GLU A 148 -9.10 8.73 -22.21
C GLU A 148 -10.29 8.19 -23.01
N THR A 149 -10.84 7.05 -22.60
CA THR A 149 -12.00 6.46 -23.22
C THR A 149 -13.21 7.40 -23.13
N LEU A 150 -13.42 8.01 -21.99
CA LEU A 150 -14.51 8.93 -21.78
C LEU A 150 -14.30 10.22 -22.59
N GLY A 151 -13.07 10.65 -22.75
CA GLY A 151 -12.73 11.83 -23.53
C GLY A 151 -12.97 11.67 -25.04
N ASN A 152 -13.01 10.44 -25.52
CA ASN A 152 -13.20 10.16 -26.93
C ASN A 152 -14.66 9.95 -27.32
N VAL A 153 -15.55 10.03 -26.38
CA VAL A 153 -17.00 9.94 -26.63
C VAL A 153 -17.59 11.32 -26.75
#